data_2d92ec80f562a88d886ced835c8d5c08
#
_entry.id   2d92ec80f562a88d886ced835c8d5c08
#
_cell.length_a   1.000
_cell.length_b   1.000
_cell.length_c   1.000
_cell.angle_alpha   90.00
_cell.angle_beta   90.00
_cell.angle_gamma   90.00
#
_symmetry.space_group_name_H-M   'P 1'
#
loop_
_entity.id
_entity.type
_entity.pdbx_description
1 polymer ?
#
loop_
_entity_poly.entity_id
_entity_poly.type
_entity_poly.pdbx_seq_one_letter_code
_entity_poly.pdbx_strand_id
1 'polypeptide(L)'
;MAVRPSLKTVKVKGRGKASLDKFISYVHEVFPGLEVYAVDTIEEAVRDSDIVSVSTSSPTGDPSLYPYIAEEWIKPGAIIESTAALRFDDDFLINRARTVTDNIMLYEAWEEEMKPDAYNTIPIPAVRVEDLIAEGRMTSEQIDDLGDVLLGNVPVHRKENEIVIYSVGGMPTEDVAWGTVIY
;
A
#
# COMPACT_ATOMS: atom_id res chain seq x y z
N MET A 1 2.19 -2.86 -16.11
CA MET A 1 2.50 -3.82 -17.22
C MET A 1 3.87 -3.56 -17.84
N ALA A 2 4.27 -2.31 -18.09
CA ALA A 2 5.60 -2.03 -18.68
C ALA A 2 6.76 -2.60 -17.83
N VAL A 3 6.65 -2.56 -16.50
CA VAL A 3 7.69 -3.03 -15.56
C VAL A 3 7.48 -4.46 -15.04
N ARG A 4 6.34 -5.08 -15.34
CA ARG A 4 6.00 -6.45 -14.90
C ARG A 4 5.27 -7.23 -16.00
N PRO A 5 5.97 -7.60 -17.07
CA PRO A 5 5.37 -8.36 -18.19
C PRO A 5 4.93 -9.78 -17.79
N SER A 6 5.36 -10.26 -16.63
CA SER A 6 4.98 -11.58 -16.11
C SER A 6 3.61 -11.61 -15.40
N LEU A 7 2.93 -10.48 -15.25
CA LEU A 7 1.56 -10.45 -14.72
C LEU A 7 0.62 -11.24 -15.63
N LYS A 8 -0.19 -12.12 -15.01
CA LYS A 8 -1.13 -13.00 -15.72
C LYS A 8 -2.57 -12.72 -15.34
N THR A 9 -2.81 -12.40 -14.07
CA THR A 9 -4.15 -12.29 -13.52
C THR A 9 -4.29 -11.00 -12.71
N VAL A 10 -5.42 -10.33 -12.85
CA VAL A 10 -5.81 -9.17 -12.01
C VAL A 10 -7.19 -9.43 -11.42
N LYS A 11 -7.25 -9.50 -10.11
CA LYS A 11 -8.50 -9.54 -9.34
C LYS A 11 -8.87 -8.12 -8.93
N VAL A 12 -10.12 -7.71 -9.13
CA VAL A 12 -10.56 -6.35 -8.85
C VAL A 12 -11.72 -6.34 -7.89
N LYS A 13 -11.53 -5.67 -6.74
CA LYS A 13 -12.60 -5.39 -5.79
C LYS A 13 -12.93 -3.91 -5.80
N GLY A 14 -14.19 -3.58 -6.03
CA GLY A 14 -14.70 -2.22 -5.99
C GLY A 14 -16.16 -2.17 -5.55
N ARG A 15 -16.69 -0.97 -5.29
CA ARG A 15 -18.06 -0.79 -4.79
C ARG A 15 -19.13 -0.76 -5.89
N GLY A 16 -18.77 -0.30 -7.07
CA GLY A 16 -19.73 -0.04 -8.15
C GLY A 16 -19.55 -0.99 -9.34
N LYS A 17 -20.57 -1.81 -9.64
CA LYS A 17 -20.52 -2.74 -10.77
C LYS A 17 -20.15 -2.06 -12.09
N ALA A 18 -20.77 -0.93 -12.42
CA ALA A 18 -20.49 -0.22 -13.68
C ALA A 18 -19.03 0.25 -13.79
N SER A 19 -18.41 0.68 -12.70
CA SER A 19 -17.01 1.07 -12.68
C SER A 19 -16.08 -0.12 -12.84
N LEU A 20 -16.42 -1.26 -12.22
CA LEU A 20 -15.69 -2.52 -12.38
C LEU A 20 -15.76 -3.01 -13.82
N ASP A 21 -16.96 -3.06 -14.42
CA ASP A 21 -17.17 -3.50 -15.79
C ASP A 21 -16.37 -2.62 -16.78
N LYS A 22 -16.38 -1.29 -16.56
CA LYS A 22 -15.59 -0.35 -17.37
C LYS A 22 -14.09 -0.58 -17.23
N PHE A 23 -13.59 -0.77 -16.02
CA PHE A 23 -12.18 -1.05 -15.77
C PHE A 23 -11.74 -2.37 -16.43
N ILE A 24 -12.51 -3.44 -16.24
CA ILE A 24 -12.23 -4.75 -16.84
C ILE A 24 -12.21 -4.66 -18.37
N SER A 25 -13.19 -3.98 -18.97
CA SER A 25 -13.24 -3.79 -20.43
C SER A 25 -12.01 -3.02 -20.93
N TYR A 26 -11.62 -1.95 -20.25
CA TYR A 26 -10.43 -1.18 -20.61
C TYR A 26 -9.15 -2.01 -20.51
N VAL A 27 -9.00 -2.79 -19.43
CA VAL A 27 -7.80 -3.64 -19.29
C VAL A 27 -7.74 -4.72 -20.35
N HIS A 28 -8.86 -5.34 -20.72
CA HIS A 28 -8.90 -6.32 -21.82
C HIS A 28 -8.55 -5.69 -23.17
N GLU A 29 -8.96 -4.44 -23.43
CA GLU A 29 -8.63 -3.71 -24.64
C GLU A 29 -7.13 -3.43 -24.75
N VAL A 30 -6.53 -2.95 -23.64
CA VAL A 30 -5.10 -2.55 -23.62
C VAL A 30 -4.16 -3.74 -23.45
N PHE A 31 -4.59 -4.77 -22.73
CA PHE A 31 -3.79 -5.95 -22.38
C PHE A 31 -4.58 -7.24 -22.64
N PRO A 32 -4.80 -7.63 -23.92
CA PRO A 32 -5.69 -8.74 -24.26
C PRO A 32 -5.24 -10.11 -23.77
N GLY A 33 -3.98 -10.24 -23.34
CA GLY A 33 -3.45 -11.48 -22.74
C GLY A 33 -3.57 -11.58 -21.22
N LEU A 34 -4.16 -10.57 -20.57
CA LEU A 34 -4.30 -10.51 -19.12
C LEU A 34 -5.68 -11.02 -18.71
N GLU A 35 -5.73 -11.97 -17.79
CA GLU A 35 -6.98 -12.41 -17.17
C GLU A 35 -7.40 -11.37 -16.12
N VAL A 36 -8.59 -10.75 -16.29
CA VAL A 36 -9.09 -9.72 -15.38
C VAL A 36 -10.53 -10.02 -15.01
N TYR A 37 -10.84 -10.05 -13.72
CA TYR A 37 -12.19 -10.30 -13.23
C TYR A 37 -12.48 -9.62 -11.89
N ALA A 38 -13.77 -9.33 -11.66
CA ALA A 38 -14.23 -8.80 -10.39
C ALA A 38 -14.36 -9.92 -9.34
N VAL A 39 -14.11 -9.56 -8.09
CA VAL A 39 -14.33 -10.42 -6.91
C VAL A 39 -15.23 -9.72 -5.91
N ASP A 40 -15.89 -10.48 -5.04
CA ASP A 40 -16.92 -9.96 -4.14
C ASP A 40 -16.36 -9.48 -2.80
N THR A 41 -15.22 -10.00 -2.36
CA THR A 41 -14.63 -9.70 -1.05
C THR A 41 -13.20 -9.17 -1.16
N ILE A 42 -12.73 -8.46 -0.12
CA ILE A 42 -11.32 -8.06 0.01
C ILE A 42 -10.45 -9.30 0.12
N GLU A 43 -10.88 -10.30 0.89
CA GLU A 43 -10.17 -11.57 1.04
C GLU A 43 -9.89 -12.23 -0.31
N GLU A 44 -10.90 -12.36 -1.18
CA GLU A 44 -10.72 -12.94 -2.52
C GLU A 44 -9.74 -12.13 -3.38
N ALA A 45 -9.71 -10.79 -3.24
CA ALA A 45 -8.77 -9.96 -3.96
C ALA A 45 -7.33 -10.15 -3.46
N VAL A 46 -7.14 -10.36 -2.16
CA VAL A 46 -5.82 -10.46 -1.51
C VAL A 46 -5.22 -11.87 -1.61
N ARG A 47 -6.03 -12.92 -1.40
CA ARG A 47 -5.53 -14.31 -1.39
C ARG A 47 -4.80 -14.65 -2.69
N ASP A 48 -3.63 -15.27 -2.54
CA ASP A 48 -2.75 -15.71 -3.63
C ASP A 48 -2.25 -14.59 -4.56
N SER A 49 -2.40 -13.32 -4.17
CA SER A 49 -1.90 -12.18 -4.91
C SER A 49 -0.44 -11.89 -4.56
N ASP A 50 0.42 -11.77 -5.58
CA ASP A 50 1.82 -11.36 -5.40
C ASP A 50 1.95 -9.86 -5.14
N ILE A 51 1.01 -9.08 -5.69
CA ILE A 51 0.93 -7.62 -5.52
C ILE A 51 -0.53 -7.27 -5.21
N VAL A 52 -0.72 -6.50 -4.14
CA VAL A 52 -2.02 -5.91 -3.77
C VAL A 52 -1.89 -4.40 -3.86
N SER A 53 -2.73 -3.74 -4.65
CA SER A 53 -2.77 -2.27 -4.76
C SER A 53 -4.09 -1.74 -4.20
N VAL A 54 -4.01 -0.82 -3.24
CA VAL A 54 -5.15 -0.26 -2.54
C VAL A 54 -5.29 1.24 -2.84
N SER A 55 -6.35 1.58 -3.58
CA SER A 55 -6.71 2.95 -3.96
C SER A 55 -8.18 3.22 -3.67
N THR A 56 -8.61 2.89 -2.45
CA THR A 56 -10.01 3.03 -2.03
C THR A 56 -10.25 4.41 -1.41
N SER A 57 -11.49 4.86 -1.38
CA SER A 57 -11.89 6.02 -0.59
C SER A 57 -12.64 5.56 0.66
N SER A 58 -12.25 6.07 1.81
CA SER A 58 -12.87 5.79 3.11
C SER A 58 -13.09 7.10 3.86
N PRO A 59 -14.09 7.17 4.76
CA PRO A 59 -14.17 8.28 5.69
C PRO A 59 -12.93 8.29 6.59
N THR A 60 -12.53 9.47 7.05
CA THR A 60 -11.47 9.65 8.03
C THR A 60 -12.03 9.76 9.44
N GLY A 61 -11.19 9.56 10.46
CA GLY A 61 -11.56 9.74 11.86
C GLY A 61 -12.14 8.52 12.58
N ASP A 62 -12.37 7.41 11.85
CA ASP A 62 -12.82 6.15 12.45
C ASP A 62 -12.13 4.95 11.77
N PRO A 63 -11.05 4.42 12.37
CA PRO A 63 -10.32 3.27 11.83
C PRO A 63 -11.16 2.00 11.61
N SER A 64 -12.29 1.85 12.32
CA SER A 64 -13.17 0.70 12.14
C SER A 64 -13.83 0.66 10.75
N LEU A 65 -13.90 1.80 10.08
CA LEU A 65 -14.47 1.95 8.73
C LEU A 65 -13.44 1.79 7.61
N TYR A 66 -12.15 1.67 7.94
CA TYR A 66 -11.11 1.51 6.93
C TYR A 66 -11.12 0.10 6.37
N PRO A 67 -10.81 -0.09 5.08
CA PRO A 67 -10.57 -1.42 4.54
C PRO A 67 -9.55 -2.16 5.39
N TYR A 68 -9.87 -3.41 5.74
CA TYR A 68 -9.02 -4.24 6.57
C TYR A 68 -8.50 -5.43 5.76
N ILE A 69 -7.22 -5.71 5.91
CA ILE A 69 -6.57 -6.91 5.37
C ILE A 69 -6.02 -7.73 6.55
N ALA A 70 -6.53 -8.96 6.70
CA ALA A 70 -6.03 -9.88 7.69
C ALA A 70 -4.73 -10.56 7.22
N GLU A 71 -3.79 -10.80 8.15
CA GLU A 71 -2.50 -11.43 7.84
C GLU A 71 -2.65 -12.77 7.11
N GLU A 72 -3.59 -13.60 7.53
CA GLU A 72 -3.82 -14.93 6.97
C GLU A 72 -4.33 -14.95 5.52
N TRP A 73 -4.69 -13.78 4.97
CA TRP A 73 -5.04 -13.64 3.56
C TRP A 73 -3.83 -13.33 2.69
N ILE A 74 -2.75 -12.84 3.30
CA ILE A 74 -1.60 -12.31 2.58
C ILE A 74 -0.66 -13.45 2.21
N LYS A 75 -0.34 -13.54 0.92
CA LYS A 75 0.65 -14.50 0.42
C LYS A 75 2.04 -14.15 0.96
N PRO A 76 2.81 -15.11 1.48
CA PRO A 76 4.22 -14.88 1.84
C PRO A 76 5.00 -14.30 0.66
N GLY A 77 5.75 -13.23 0.90
CA GLY A 77 6.52 -12.50 -0.12
C GLY A 77 5.71 -11.49 -0.93
N ALA A 78 4.43 -11.27 -0.60
CA ALA A 78 3.61 -10.28 -1.28
C ALA A 78 4.05 -8.84 -0.99
N ILE A 79 3.80 -7.97 -1.97
CA ILE A 79 3.93 -6.51 -1.82
C ILE A 79 2.53 -5.92 -1.77
N ILE A 80 2.25 -5.11 -0.74
CA ILE A 80 0.99 -4.39 -0.59
C ILE A 80 1.30 -2.91 -0.75
N GLU A 81 0.87 -2.32 -1.85
CA GLU A 81 0.96 -0.89 -2.11
C GLU A 81 -0.34 -0.21 -1.67
N SER A 82 -0.23 0.92 -0.96
CA SER A 82 -1.39 1.70 -0.54
C SER A 82 -1.17 3.20 -0.64
N THR A 83 -2.04 3.83 -1.42
CA THR A 83 -2.21 5.29 -1.48
C THR A 83 -3.48 5.74 -0.75
N ALA A 84 -4.10 4.87 0.03
CA ALA A 84 -5.43 5.08 0.60
C ALA A 84 -5.52 4.52 2.03
N ALA A 85 -6.65 4.83 2.68
CA ALA A 85 -6.97 4.26 3.98
C ALA A 85 -6.91 2.73 3.94
N LEU A 86 -6.11 2.16 4.83
CA LEU A 86 -5.93 0.72 4.95
C LEU A 86 -5.54 0.35 6.37
N ARG A 87 -6.20 -0.64 6.92
CA ARG A 87 -5.96 -1.13 8.28
C ARG A 87 -5.41 -2.55 8.28
N PHE A 88 -4.44 -2.75 9.14
CA PHE A 88 -3.90 -4.05 9.55
C PHE A 88 -4.00 -4.17 11.09
N ASP A 89 -3.77 -5.36 11.61
CA ASP A 89 -3.53 -5.53 13.03
C ASP A 89 -2.14 -5.00 13.39
N ASP A 90 -2.01 -4.34 14.54
CA ASP A 90 -0.74 -3.78 15.01
C ASP A 90 0.34 -4.87 15.13
N ASP A 91 -0.04 -6.05 15.62
CA ASP A 91 0.92 -7.17 15.77
C ASP A 91 1.53 -7.60 14.43
N PHE A 92 0.73 -7.58 13.36
CA PHE A 92 1.22 -7.82 12.00
C PHE A 92 2.22 -6.74 11.55
N LEU A 93 1.91 -5.46 11.77
CA LEU A 93 2.81 -4.36 11.44
C LEU A 93 4.13 -4.44 12.22
N ILE A 94 4.05 -4.76 13.52
CA ILE A 94 5.21 -4.82 14.41
C ILE A 94 6.13 -6.01 14.09
N ASN A 95 5.55 -7.19 13.87
CA ASN A 95 6.32 -8.45 13.91
C ASN A 95 6.47 -9.15 12.57
N ARG A 96 5.66 -8.81 11.56
CA ARG A 96 5.53 -9.64 10.35
C ARG A 96 5.75 -8.86 9.05
N ALA A 97 5.36 -7.60 9.01
CA ALA A 97 5.51 -6.76 7.83
C ALA A 97 6.76 -5.89 7.92
N ARG A 98 7.28 -5.53 6.76
CA ARG A 98 8.25 -4.45 6.60
C ARG A 98 7.54 -3.29 5.90
N THR A 99 7.68 -2.10 6.43
CA THR A 99 7.10 -0.88 5.83
C THR A 99 8.17 -0.12 5.05
N VAL A 100 7.84 0.25 3.83
CA VAL A 100 8.63 1.15 2.99
C VAL A 100 7.76 2.36 2.66
N THR A 101 8.30 3.55 2.75
CA THR A 101 7.59 4.79 2.45
C THR A 101 8.24 5.55 1.30
N ASP A 102 7.47 6.42 0.67
CA ASP A 102 8.00 7.35 -0.34
C ASP A 102 8.96 8.39 0.29
N ASN A 103 8.70 8.84 1.55
CA ASN A 103 9.57 9.75 2.29
C ASN A 103 9.27 9.71 3.79
N ILE A 104 10.15 9.11 4.58
CA ILE A 104 10.01 8.97 6.05
C ILE A 104 9.76 10.32 6.73
N MET A 105 10.50 11.36 6.37
CA MET A 105 10.37 12.68 7.00
C MET A 105 8.97 13.28 6.88
N LEU A 106 8.21 12.94 5.85
CA LEU A 106 6.83 13.37 5.70
C LEU A 106 5.93 12.76 6.77
N TYR A 107 6.12 11.49 7.06
CA TYR A 107 5.31 10.76 8.04
C TYR A 107 5.66 11.14 9.47
N GLU A 108 6.94 11.33 9.77
CA GLU A 108 7.40 11.87 11.05
C GLU A 108 6.78 13.25 11.32
N ALA A 109 6.75 14.14 10.30
CA ALA A 109 6.13 15.46 10.42
C ALA A 109 4.61 15.37 10.69
N TRP A 110 3.92 14.49 10.00
CA TRP A 110 2.48 14.26 10.23
C TRP A 110 2.19 13.69 11.62
N GLU A 111 3.01 12.74 12.09
CA GLU A 111 2.88 12.21 13.44
C GLU A 111 3.07 13.34 14.47
N GLU A 112 4.11 14.16 14.30
CA GLU A 112 4.38 15.27 15.24
C GLU A 112 3.26 16.31 15.26
N GLU A 113 2.69 16.66 14.10
CA GLU A 113 1.62 17.67 14.00
C GLU A 113 0.27 17.16 14.53
N MET A 114 0.01 15.86 14.44
CA MET A 114 -1.32 15.28 14.66
C MET A 114 -1.40 14.36 15.89
N LYS A 115 -0.40 14.40 16.77
CA LYS A 115 -0.43 13.63 18.05
C LYS A 115 -1.75 13.79 18.80
N PRO A 116 -2.20 12.73 19.51
CA PRO A 116 -1.54 11.43 19.71
C PRO A 116 -1.92 10.38 18.67
N ASP A 117 -2.81 10.63 17.74
CA ASP A 117 -3.41 9.66 16.81
C ASP A 117 -3.41 10.21 15.38
N ALA A 118 -2.23 10.33 14.77
CA ALA A 118 -2.10 10.82 13.40
C ALA A 118 -2.84 9.92 12.39
N TYR A 119 -2.85 8.61 12.59
CA TYR A 119 -3.53 7.64 11.76
C TYR A 119 -5.06 7.85 11.66
N ASN A 120 -5.70 8.42 12.68
CA ASN A 120 -7.13 8.76 12.60
C ASN A 120 -7.42 9.85 11.57
N THR A 121 -6.44 10.71 11.29
CA THR A 121 -6.57 11.82 10.34
C THR A 121 -6.04 11.44 8.96
N ILE A 122 -4.89 10.76 8.92
CA ILE A 122 -4.23 10.30 7.70
C ILE A 122 -4.14 8.76 7.75
N PRO A 123 -5.17 8.04 7.27
CA PRO A 123 -5.36 6.61 7.54
C PRO A 123 -4.53 5.70 6.62
N ILE A 124 -3.29 6.03 6.35
CA ILE A 124 -2.39 5.18 5.55
C ILE A 124 -1.43 4.40 6.46
N PRO A 125 -0.99 3.19 6.04
CA PRO A 125 -0.27 2.27 6.93
C PRO A 125 0.98 2.84 7.58
N ALA A 126 1.79 3.64 6.86
CA ALA A 126 3.01 4.21 7.42
C ALA A 126 2.73 5.19 8.55
N VAL A 127 1.62 5.94 8.52
CA VAL A 127 1.24 6.81 9.64
C VAL A 127 0.90 5.99 10.88
N ARG A 128 0.24 4.81 10.73
CA ARG A 128 0.05 3.91 11.88
C ARG A 128 1.39 3.39 12.43
N VAL A 129 2.35 3.13 11.55
CA VAL A 129 3.71 2.71 11.96
C VAL A 129 4.39 3.82 12.75
N GLU A 130 4.29 5.09 12.34
CA GLU A 130 4.83 6.22 13.10
C GLU A 130 4.14 6.38 14.47
N ASP A 131 2.81 6.24 14.54
CA ASP A 131 2.10 6.21 15.83
C ASP A 131 2.65 5.08 16.73
N LEU A 132 2.89 3.88 16.19
CA LEU A 132 3.45 2.75 16.93
C LEU A 132 4.89 3.00 17.41
N ILE A 133 5.68 3.72 16.64
CA ILE A 133 7.04 4.17 17.04
C ILE A 133 6.93 5.18 18.19
N ALA A 134 6.06 6.16 18.06
CA ALA A 134 5.81 7.16 19.10
C ALA A 134 5.26 6.55 20.41
N GLU A 135 4.44 5.49 20.29
CA GLU A 135 3.97 4.67 21.42
C GLU A 135 5.09 3.80 22.05
N GLY A 136 6.27 3.72 21.46
CA GLY A 136 7.37 2.86 21.90
C GLY A 136 7.16 1.37 21.65
N ARG A 137 6.26 0.99 20.75
CA ARG A 137 5.92 -0.39 20.38
C ARG A 137 6.70 -0.89 19.16
N MET A 138 7.25 0.04 18.37
CA MET A 138 8.14 -0.22 17.24
C MET A 138 9.39 0.65 17.33
N THR A 139 10.37 0.38 16.47
CA THR A 139 11.56 1.21 16.30
C THR A 139 11.66 1.71 14.87
N SER A 140 12.31 2.86 14.67
CA SER A 140 12.52 3.45 13.34
C SER A 140 13.34 2.57 12.39
N GLU A 141 14.02 1.53 12.88
CA GLU A 141 14.72 0.56 12.03
C GLU A 141 13.78 -0.37 11.24
N GLN A 142 12.49 -0.36 11.56
CA GLN A 142 11.47 -1.21 10.92
C GLN A 142 10.76 -0.53 9.73
N ILE A 143 11.03 0.76 9.51
CA ILE A 143 10.54 1.53 8.37
C ILE A 143 11.72 1.96 7.49
N ASP A 144 11.56 1.88 6.18
CA ASP A 144 12.57 2.26 5.20
C ASP A 144 12.07 3.34 4.24
N ASP A 145 13.02 4.13 3.75
CA ASP A 145 12.77 5.10 2.68
C ASP A 145 12.92 4.44 1.30
N LEU A 146 12.00 4.71 0.38
CA LEU A 146 12.06 4.19 -0.99
C LEU A 146 13.34 4.63 -1.70
N GLY A 147 13.83 5.83 -1.41
CA GLY A 147 15.08 6.34 -1.98
C GLY A 147 16.26 5.44 -1.65
N ASP A 148 16.35 4.98 -0.40
CA ASP A 148 17.41 4.06 0.02
C ASP A 148 17.29 2.68 -0.63
N VAL A 149 16.07 2.20 -0.82
CA VAL A 149 15.82 0.95 -1.57
C VAL A 149 16.25 1.09 -3.03
N LEU A 150 15.91 2.20 -3.69
CA LEU A 150 16.26 2.46 -5.09
C LEU A 150 17.76 2.67 -5.30
N LEU A 151 18.45 3.27 -4.34
CA LEU A 151 19.90 3.45 -4.36
C LEU A 151 20.67 2.16 -4.00
N GLY A 152 19.98 1.13 -3.53
CA GLY A 152 20.58 -0.13 -3.10
C GLY A 152 21.25 -0.06 -1.72
N ASN A 153 21.00 0.98 -0.93
CA ASN A 153 21.48 1.11 0.45
C ASN A 153 20.79 0.09 1.36
N VAL A 154 19.53 -0.21 1.08
CA VAL A 154 18.76 -1.29 1.72
C VAL A 154 18.20 -2.24 0.66
N PRO A 155 18.14 -3.55 0.95
CA PRO A 155 17.62 -4.52 -0.02
C PRO A 155 16.10 -4.39 -0.19
N VAL A 156 15.58 -4.77 -1.36
CA VAL A 156 14.13 -4.82 -1.61
C VAL A 156 13.43 -5.78 -0.65
N HIS A 157 14.04 -6.93 -0.37
CA HIS A 157 13.62 -7.88 0.66
C HIS A 157 14.79 -8.17 1.61
N ARG A 158 14.56 -8.10 2.90
CA ARG A 158 15.55 -8.43 3.94
C ARG A 158 15.55 -9.92 4.28
N LYS A 159 14.41 -10.59 4.05
CA LYS A 159 14.19 -12.01 4.37
C LYS A 159 13.43 -12.68 3.21
N GLU A 160 13.62 -13.98 3.06
CA GLU A 160 12.79 -14.80 2.19
C GLU A 160 11.31 -14.73 2.66
N ASN A 161 10.39 -14.61 1.70
CA ASN A 161 8.95 -14.51 1.96
C ASN A 161 8.53 -13.31 2.85
N GLU A 162 9.36 -12.28 2.95
CA GLU A 162 9.02 -11.04 3.66
C GLU A 162 7.84 -10.34 2.99
N ILE A 163 6.83 -9.99 3.77
CA ILE A 163 5.72 -9.17 3.31
C ILE A 163 6.15 -7.70 3.41
N VAL A 164 6.02 -6.97 2.30
CA VAL A 164 6.38 -5.55 2.23
C VAL A 164 5.12 -4.72 2.05
N ILE A 165 4.92 -3.75 2.94
CA ILE A 165 3.90 -2.70 2.80
C ILE A 165 4.61 -1.48 2.24
N TYR A 166 4.25 -1.10 1.00
CA TYR A 166 4.69 0.16 0.41
C TYR A 166 3.58 1.20 0.59
N SER A 167 3.81 2.14 1.50
CA SER A 167 2.84 3.18 1.86
C SER A 167 3.22 4.49 1.18
N VAL A 168 2.29 5.07 0.43
CA VAL A 168 2.51 6.25 -0.40
C VAL A 168 1.64 7.40 0.08
N GLY A 169 2.28 8.45 0.60
CA GLY A 169 1.64 9.71 0.98
C GLY A 169 1.58 10.71 -0.19
N GLY A 170 2.49 10.53 -1.14
CA GLY A 170 2.70 11.39 -2.29
C GLY A 170 3.66 12.54 -2.01
N MET A 171 4.52 12.85 -2.97
CA MET A 171 5.47 13.95 -2.89
C MET A 171 5.26 14.94 -4.02
N PRO A 172 5.20 16.25 -3.75
CA PRO A 172 5.11 17.29 -4.80
C PRO A 172 6.24 17.23 -5.83
N THR A 173 7.41 16.70 -5.46
CA THR A 173 8.55 16.49 -6.36
C THR A 173 8.24 15.51 -7.49
N GLU A 174 7.39 14.52 -7.24
CA GLU A 174 6.95 13.55 -8.24
C GLU A 174 6.07 14.25 -9.29
N ASP A 175 5.15 15.12 -8.85
CA ASP A 175 4.29 15.90 -9.74
C ASP A 175 5.11 16.86 -10.62
N VAL A 176 6.12 17.49 -10.06
CA VAL A 176 7.06 18.36 -10.80
C VAL A 176 7.87 17.56 -11.81
N ALA A 177 8.37 16.38 -11.43
CA ALA A 177 9.11 15.50 -12.33
C ALA A 177 8.23 15.05 -13.51
N TRP A 178 7.00 14.62 -13.27
CA TRP A 178 6.03 14.28 -14.31
C TRP A 178 5.68 15.47 -15.19
N GLY A 179 5.42 16.62 -14.60
CA GLY A 179 5.14 17.85 -15.33
C GLY A 179 6.27 18.20 -16.32
N THR A 180 7.52 17.99 -15.91
CA THR A 180 8.70 18.26 -16.77
C THR A 180 8.79 17.28 -17.95
N VAL A 181 8.26 16.07 -17.83
CA VAL A 181 8.25 15.07 -18.92
C VAL A 181 7.10 15.33 -19.91
N ILE A 182 5.98 15.92 -19.44
CA ILE A 182 4.79 16.14 -20.25
C ILE A 182 4.84 17.46 -21.01
N TYR A 183 5.49 18.49 -20.46
CA TYR A 183 5.65 19.83 -21.03
C TYR A 183 7.04 20.06 -21.60
#